data_8a65ce0cd2af819a9bc26a9c00b0f830
#
_entry.id   8a65ce0cd2af819a9bc26a9c00b0f830
#
_cell.length_a   1.000
_cell.length_b   1.000
_cell.length_c   1.000
_cell.angle_alpha   90.00
_cell.angle_beta   90.00
_cell.angle_gamma   90.00
#
_symmetry.space_group_name_H-M   'P 1'
#
loop_
_entity.id
_entity.type
_entity.pdbx_description
1 polymer ?
#
loop_
_entity_poly.entity_id
_entity_poly.type
_entity_poly.pdbx_seq_one_letter_code
_entity_poly.pdbx_strand_id
1 'polypeptide(L)'
;MRAYIQHKDSQNQKLILQALVPFTDLRNSVLFTYRAQETQGSYEKQTQFQSSMDFYQRRVDSKRSNDIKEFIKHSILLEKKGSQLATLFPTSMIIALSVDEEYAGNNLKLIDDESCELNFTSNVFIVDGQHRMMGMIKLYDELNRYVVRTEDDDYVFDYLKKYKFNCTILVNYDLWEQGQVFVNVNFKQKPVNKSLYYEIFGSEYRENESDWERNKIYLAHQVVLSLNDNPDSPFYQRIKMLGTGSGYVSQAFVVESLQRNFKRGGIWYFDPNEKPGDEDYYATELLSYFVAIKKLFSKYWPAAEATKGTIICKTTGFGAWVRLMGMMREDSDTILLKQLKESASRNEVCTSYVEQVTQILYPLKKYGDKLFGKDSEFSSSSGQGAEGKLYKKMLFYIQKQEKLNLKKQEYPFDTDALSEDLQEYIWVTPIDDLVILGHHYDVENIEKFKVESYKKGIEVYEVKASFDVYVNIYLDNEDDTGFNMEFPAEATMLLDKGGDEYILDRNSVKVSVNTDKFYQ
;
A
#
# COMPACT_ATOMS: atom_id res chain seq x y z
N MET A 1 13.76 34.58 -7.74
CA MET A 1 13.33 34.94 -6.37
C MET A 1 14.37 34.51 -5.36
N ARG A 2 14.44 35.17 -4.20
CA ARG A 2 15.31 34.76 -3.11
C ARG A 2 14.66 33.63 -2.32
N ALA A 3 15.42 32.56 -2.04
CA ALA A 3 15.04 31.45 -1.21
C ALA A 3 16.08 31.20 -0.12
N TYR A 4 15.65 30.67 1.01
CA TYR A 4 16.52 30.36 2.15
C TYR A 4 16.74 28.85 2.25
N ILE A 5 18.00 28.45 2.49
CA ILE A 5 18.40 27.06 2.56
C ILE A 5 18.07 26.54 3.96
N GLN A 6 17.11 25.63 4.05
CA GLN A 6 16.76 24.94 5.28
C GLN A 6 17.66 23.73 5.50
N HIS A 7 17.97 22.99 4.43
CA HIS A 7 18.81 21.79 4.47
C HIS A 7 19.57 21.63 3.15
N LYS A 8 20.80 21.15 3.23
CA LYS A 8 21.67 20.89 2.07
C LYS A 8 22.33 19.53 2.22
N ASP A 9 22.06 18.64 1.29
CA ASP A 9 22.81 17.40 1.10
C ASP A 9 23.87 17.64 0.01
N SER A 10 25.12 17.82 0.45
CA SER A 10 26.23 18.14 -0.45
C SER A 10 26.68 16.94 -1.30
N GLN A 11 26.34 15.70 -0.89
CA GLN A 11 26.70 14.49 -1.64
C GLN A 11 25.79 14.27 -2.84
N ASN A 12 24.50 14.52 -2.67
CA ASN A 12 23.47 14.27 -3.69
C ASN A 12 22.96 15.53 -4.38
N GLN A 13 23.55 16.70 -4.13
CA GLN A 13 23.12 18.01 -4.68
C GLN A 13 21.64 18.34 -4.40
N LYS A 14 21.09 17.86 -3.29
CA LYS A 14 19.69 18.06 -2.90
C LYS A 14 19.57 19.17 -1.88
N LEU A 15 18.53 20.01 -2.05
CA LEU A 15 18.27 21.11 -1.14
C LEU A 15 16.80 21.13 -0.70
N ILE A 16 16.57 21.54 0.54
CA ILE A 16 15.27 21.98 1.02
C ILE A 16 15.34 23.49 1.22
N LEU A 17 14.49 24.22 0.51
CA LEU A 17 14.45 25.67 0.54
C LEU A 17 13.11 26.18 1.09
N GLN A 18 13.13 27.39 1.65
CA GLN A 18 11.94 28.15 2.07
C GLN A 18 11.86 29.44 1.25
N ALA A 19 10.70 29.69 0.64
CA ALA A 19 10.47 30.89 -0.15
C ALA A 19 9.01 31.33 -0.17
N LEU A 20 8.80 32.63 -0.39
CA LEU A 20 7.50 33.19 -0.75
C LEU A 20 7.35 33.21 -2.26
N VAL A 21 6.52 32.35 -2.80
CA VAL A 21 6.35 32.12 -4.24
C VAL A 21 5.05 32.80 -4.72
N PRO A 22 5.10 33.73 -5.70
CA PRO A 22 3.88 34.33 -6.25
C PRO A 22 2.94 33.25 -6.82
N PHE A 23 1.65 33.40 -6.55
CA PHE A 23 0.62 32.52 -7.11
C PHE A 23 0.67 32.46 -8.64
N THR A 24 0.91 33.63 -9.29
CA THR A 24 0.99 33.73 -10.74
C THR A 24 2.10 32.87 -11.34
N ASP A 25 3.25 32.81 -10.67
CA ASP A 25 4.40 32.03 -11.13
C ASP A 25 4.11 30.53 -10.99
N LEU A 26 3.56 30.12 -9.83
CA LEU A 26 3.14 28.73 -9.61
C LEU A 26 2.07 28.29 -10.61
N ARG A 27 1.04 29.15 -10.84
CA ARG A 27 -0.05 28.83 -11.77
C ARG A 27 0.45 28.49 -13.17
N ASN A 28 1.50 29.17 -13.62
CA ASN A 28 2.06 29.00 -14.96
C ASN A 28 3.02 27.81 -15.07
N SER A 29 3.60 27.36 -13.95
CA SER A 29 4.69 26.38 -13.93
C SER A 29 4.32 25.04 -13.30
N VAL A 30 3.18 24.99 -12.57
CA VAL A 30 2.84 23.85 -11.74
C VAL A 30 2.26 22.69 -12.52
N LEU A 31 2.72 21.49 -12.18
CA LEU A 31 2.19 20.22 -12.64
C LEU A 31 1.55 19.48 -11.46
N PHE A 32 0.42 18.85 -11.73
CA PHE A 32 -0.27 18.01 -10.75
C PHE A 32 0.06 16.55 -11.02
N THR A 33 0.68 15.88 -10.05
CA THR A 33 1.04 14.47 -10.14
C THR A 33 -0.13 13.59 -9.70
N TYR A 34 -1.01 13.19 -10.62
CA TYR A 34 -2.06 12.21 -10.34
C TYR A 34 -2.26 11.27 -11.54
N ARG A 35 -2.56 10.02 -11.25
CA ARG A 35 -2.89 9.03 -12.29
C ARG A 35 -4.25 9.37 -12.89
N ALA A 36 -4.30 9.67 -14.18
CA ALA A 36 -5.54 9.79 -14.93
C ALA A 36 -6.07 8.37 -15.19
N GLN A 37 -7.21 7.99 -14.57
CA GLN A 37 -8.00 6.91 -15.15
C GLN A 37 -8.63 7.44 -16.43
N GLU A 38 -8.44 6.73 -17.54
CA GLU A 38 -9.12 6.99 -18.80
C GLU A 38 -10.62 6.83 -18.61
N THR A 39 -11.29 7.92 -18.29
CA THR A 39 -12.73 8.07 -18.48
C THR A 39 -12.93 9.12 -19.55
N GLN A 40 -13.48 8.69 -20.68
CA GLN A 40 -13.89 9.54 -21.79
C GLN A 40 -14.59 10.80 -21.30
N GLY A 41 -14.08 11.97 -21.66
CA GLY A 41 -14.75 13.25 -21.49
C GLY A 41 -13.92 14.35 -20.85
N SER A 42 -13.27 15.14 -21.68
CA SER A 42 -13.00 16.58 -21.55
C SER A 42 -12.40 17.11 -20.23
N TYR A 43 -11.12 16.88 -20.01
CA TYR A 43 -10.15 17.83 -19.40
C TYR A 43 -8.72 17.44 -19.80
N GLU A 44 -8.45 17.44 -21.10
CA GLU A 44 -7.31 16.80 -21.74
C GLU A 44 -6.09 17.68 -21.94
N LYS A 45 -5.88 18.74 -21.25
CA LYS A 45 -4.81 19.66 -21.65
C LYS A 45 -3.62 19.85 -20.72
N GLN A 46 -3.41 19.01 -19.72
CA GLN A 46 -2.25 19.20 -18.83
C GLN A 46 -1.45 17.95 -18.40
N THR A 47 -1.61 16.83 -19.02
CA THR A 47 -0.82 15.66 -18.63
C THR A 47 -0.18 14.98 -19.84
N GLN A 48 0.98 15.47 -20.25
CA GLN A 48 1.93 14.71 -21.03
C GLN A 48 2.85 13.91 -20.06
N PHE A 49 2.33 12.89 -19.40
CA PHE A 49 3.16 11.92 -18.72
C PHE A 49 2.92 10.54 -19.32
N GLN A 50 3.98 9.95 -19.84
CA GLN A 50 3.93 8.75 -20.68
C GLN A 50 4.05 7.44 -19.91
N SER A 51 4.11 7.43 -18.57
CA SER A 51 4.16 6.18 -17.82
C SER A 51 3.24 6.18 -16.60
N SER A 52 2.72 5.00 -16.26
CA SER A 52 1.88 4.79 -15.07
C SER A 52 2.65 4.91 -13.75
N MET A 53 3.96 5.05 -13.79
CA MET A 53 4.85 5.13 -12.63
C MET A 53 5.04 6.54 -12.07
N ASP A 54 4.62 7.59 -12.82
CA ASP A 54 4.94 8.99 -12.47
C ASP A 54 3.96 9.64 -11.48
N PHE A 55 3.05 8.86 -10.85
CA PHE A 55 1.95 9.46 -10.09
C PHE A 55 1.79 8.90 -8.69
N TYR A 56 2.09 9.70 -7.68
CA TYR A 56 1.91 9.35 -6.27
C TYR A 56 0.76 10.10 -5.57
N GLN A 57 0.05 10.99 -6.28
CA GLN A 57 -1.02 11.77 -5.66
C GLN A 57 -2.42 11.29 -6.05
N ARG A 58 -3.39 11.53 -5.16
CA ARG A 58 -4.81 11.31 -5.47
C ARG A 58 -5.28 12.36 -6.47
N ARG A 59 -6.22 11.98 -7.33
CA ARG A 59 -6.95 12.93 -8.16
C ARG A 59 -7.54 14.04 -7.29
N VAL A 60 -7.40 15.28 -7.73
CA VAL A 60 -7.96 16.43 -7.02
C VAL A 60 -9.48 16.29 -6.93
N ASP A 61 -10.01 16.27 -5.71
CA ASP A 61 -11.44 16.23 -5.47
C ASP A 61 -12.07 17.57 -5.90
N SER A 62 -12.93 17.50 -6.93
CA SER A 62 -13.59 18.68 -7.48
C SER A 62 -14.49 19.37 -6.46
N LYS A 63 -15.16 18.64 -5.57
CA LYS A 63 -15.99 19.21 -4.52
C LYS A 63 -15.12 19.98 -3.52
N ARG A 64 -14.08 19.34 -3.00
CA ARG A 64 -13.15 19.95 -2.05
C ARG A 64 -12.47 21.20 -2.64
N SER A 65 -12.04 21.16 -3.91
CA SER A 65 -11.45 22.34 -4.55
C SER A 65 -12.45 23.47 -4.79
N ASN A 66 -13.73 23.17 -5.02
CA ASN A 66 -14.80 24.17 -5.09
C ASN A 66 -15.09 24.77 -3.71
N ASP A 67 -15.16 23.95 -2.66
CA ASP A 67 -15.34 24.44 -1.28
C ASP A 67 -14.21 25.40 -0.89
N ILE A 68 -12.97 25.06 -1.27
CA ILE A 68 -11.80 25.93 -1.06
C ILE A 68 -11.90 27.21 -1.89
N LYS A 69 -12.36 27.14 -3.15
CA LYS A 69 -12.60 28.31 -3.99
C LYS A 69 -13.55 29.30 -3.32
N GLU A 70 -14.69 28.82 -2.82
CA GLU A 70 -15.68 29.66 -2.13
C GLU A 70 -15.12 30.21 -0.80
N PHE A 71 -14.39 29.41 -0.05
CA PHE A 71 -13.70 29.86 1.17
C PHE A 71 -12.74 31.02 0.89
N ILE A 72 -11.90 30.92 -0.17
CA ILE A 72 -10.95 31.96 -0.55
C ILE A 72 -11.69 33.25 -0.88
N LYS A 73 -12.68 33.19 -1.77
CA LYS A 73 -13.48 34.34 -2.18
C LYS A 73 -14.12 35.03 -0.97
N HIS A 74 -14.77 34.24 -0.11
CA HIS A 74 -15.42 34.76 1.09
C HIS A 74 -14.43 35.43 2.07
N SER A 75 -13.29 34.81 2.33
CA SER A 75 -12.28 35.32 3.26
C SER A 75 -11.70 36.65 2.78
N ILE A 76 -11.40 36.79 1.48
CA ILE A 76 -10.89 38.06 0.90
C ILE A 76 -11.94 39.18 1.00
N LEU A 77 -13.21 38.84 0.78
CA LEU A 77 -14.29 39.84 0.88
C LEU A 77 -14.56 40.28 2.33
N LEU A 78 -14.35 39.40 3.31
CA LEU A 78 -14.40 39.80 4.72
C LEU A 78 -13.28 40.73 5.11
N GLU A 79 -12.08 40.54 4.57
CA GLU A 79 -10.97 41.47 4.75
C GLU A 79 -11.26 42.84 4.11
N LYS A 80 -11.80 42.89 2.87
CA LYS A 80 -12.24 44.12 2.21
C LYS A 80 -13.21 44.90 3.09
N LYS A 81 -14.10 44.22 3.80
CA LYS A 81 -15.08 44.86 4.71
C LYS A 81 -14.50 45.24 6.08
N GLY A 82 -13.23 44.97 6.33
CA GLY A 82 -12.57 45.23 7.61
C GLY A 82 -13.05 44.36 8.76
N SER A 83 -13.76 43.26 8.45
CA SER A 83 -14.33 42.37 9.47
C SER A 83 -13.28 41.44 10.11
N GLN A 84 -12.33 40.96 9.33
CA GLN A 84 -11.18 40.16 9.78
C GLN A 84 -10.13 40.10 8.68
N LEU A 85 -8.86 39.79 9.06
CA LEU A 85 -7.81 39.48 8.10
C LEU A 85 -8.13 38.19 7.33
N ALA A 86 -7.88 38.18 6.02
CA ALA A 86 -7.97 36.96 5.22
C ALA A 86 -6.80 36.01 5.57
N THR A 87 -7.05 35.07 6.47
CA THR A 87 -6.07 34.07 6.86
C THR A 87 -6.09 32.95 5.83
N LEU A 88 -5.53 33.21 4.64
CA LEU A 88 -5.42 32.20 3.59
C LEU A 88 -4.16 31.36 3.79
N PHE A 89 -4.34 30.08 4.02
CA PHE A 89 -3.27 29.06 3.99
C PHE A 89 -2.00 29.43 4.79
N PRO A 90 -2.06 29.51 6.14
CA PRO A 90 -0.89 29.84 6.96
C PRO A 90 0.19 28.75 6.91
N THR A 91 -0.17 27.53 6.51
CA THR A 91 0.76 26.41 6.38
C THR A 91 1.48 26.44 5.03
N SER A 92 2.74 26.01 5.02
CA SER A 92 3.54 25.90 3.80
C SER A 92 2.91 24.96 2.77
N MET A 93 3.05 25.29 1.49
CA MET A 93 2.92 24.32 0.40
C MET A 93 4.26 23.62 0.20
N ILE A 94 4.22 22.34 -0.18
CA ILE A 94 5.43 21.61 -0.55
C ILE A 94 5.42 21.42 -2.05
N ILE A 95 6.45 21.93 -2.69
CA ILE A 95 6.68 21.79 -4.13
C ILE A 95 8.04 21.17 -4.38
N ALA A 96 8.20 20.50 -5.52
CA ALA A 96 9.45 19.91 -5.94
C ALA A 96 9.79 20.36 -7.37
N LEU A 97 11.07 20.53 -7.63
CA LEU A 97 11.59 20.87 -8.97
C LEU A 97 13.02 20.33 -9.14
N SER A 98 13.41 20.10 -10.38
CA SER A 98 14.80 19.80 -10.73
C SER A 98 15.46 21.03 -11.37
N VAL A 99 16.75 21.18 -11.11
CA VAL A 99 17.60 22.24 -11.70
C VAL A 99 18.67 21.65 -12.63
N ASP A 100 18.50 20.40 -13.05
CA ASP A 100 19.40 19.72 -13.98
C ASP A 100 19.25 20.24 -15.41
N GLU A 101 20.24 19.94 -16.27
CA GLU A 101 20.27 20.41 -17.67
C GLU A 101 19.04 19.98 -18.50
N GLU A 102 18.41 18.86 -18.14
CA GLU A 102 17.20 18.33 -18.79
C GLU A 102 15.98 19.26 -18.58
N TYR A 103 15.96 20.06 -17.50
CA TYR A 103 14.86 20.95 -17.15
C TYR A 103 15.22 22.42 -17.46
N ALA A 104 15.44 22.69 -18.74
CA ALA A 104 15.78 24.03 -19.23
C ALA A 104 14.82 25.12 -18.71
N GLY A 105 15.36 26.13 -18.04
CA GLY A 105 14.61 27.24 -17.47
C GLY A 105 14.50 27.22 -15.93
N ASN A 106 14.78 26.09 -15.28
CA ASN A 106 14.94 26.05 -13.83
C ASN A 106 16.43 26.21 -13.50
N ASN A 107 16.78 27.22 -12.71
CA ASN A 107 18.15 27.38 -12.27
C ASN A 107 18.22 27.89 -10.83
N LEU A 108 19.33 27.53 -10.17
CA LEU A 108 19.62 27.89 -8.80
C LEU A 108 21.02 28.46 -8.72
N LYS A 109 21.17 29.63 -8.13
CA LYS A 109 22.46 30.27 -7.88
C LYS A 109 22.61 30.54 -6.39
N LEU A 110 23.60 29.93 -5.75
CA LEU A 110 23.92 30.20 -4.36
C LEU A 110 24.37 31.67 -4.22
N ILE A 111 23.86 32.36 -3.22
CA ILE A 111 24.26 33.72 -2.83
C ILE A 111 25.28 33.59 -1.70
N ASP A 112 24.96 32.78 -0.70
CA ASP A 112 25.75 32.44 0.46
C ASP A 112 25.39 31.03 0.97
N ASP A 113 25.88 30.63 2.13
CA ASP A 113 25.60 29.30 2.71
C ASP A 113 24.15 29.13 3.19
N GLU A 114 23.41 30.22 3.37
CA GLU A 114 22.04 30.21 3.91
C GLU A 114 21.00 30.61 2.87
N SER A 115 21.41 31.14 1.71
CA SER A 115 20.46 31.65 0.71
C SER A 115 20.89 31.43 -0.73
N CYS A 116 19.87 31.39 -1.61
CA CYS A 116 20.07 31.25 -3.05
C CYS A 116 19.07 32.11 -3.83
N GLU A 117 19.41 32.37 -5.07
CA GLU A 117 18.48 32.87 -6.08
C GLU A 117 17.96 31.67 -6.87
N LEU A 118 16.63 31.51 -6.87
CA LEU A 118 15.93 30.44 -7.58
C LEU A 118 15.04 31.03 -8.66
N ASN A 119 15.18 30.54 -9.88
CA ASN A 119 14.29 30.80 -11.00
C ASN A 119 13.75 29.46 -11.51
N PHE A 120 12.45 29.40 -11.79
CA PHE A 120 11.82 28.26 -12.44
C PHE A 120 10.75 28.75 -13.42
N THR A 121 10.60 28.05 -14.52
CA THR A 121 9.65 28.37 -15.59
C THR A 121 8.75 27.21 -15.95
N SER A 122 9.09 26.00 -15.56
CA SER A 122 8.34 24.79 -15.91
C SER A 122 8.58 23.67 -14.90
N ASN A 123 7.75 22.62 -14.96
CA ASN A 123 7.93 21.36 -14.25
C ASN A 123 8.11 21.49 -12.72
N VAL A 124 7.24 22.32 -12.12
CA VAL A 124 7.13 22.38 -10.66
C VAL A 124 6.04 21.43 -10.20
N PHE A 125 6.42 20.42 -9.43
CA PHE A 125 5.49 19.41 -8.92
C PHE A 125 4.94 19.84 -7.56
N ILE A 126 3.63 19.72 -7.34
CA ILE A 126 3.06 19.93 -6.01
C ILE A 126 3.13 18.61 -5.24
N VAL A 127 3.88 18.59 -4.15
CA VAL A 127 3.95 17.44 -3.22
C VAL A 127 2.81 17.54 -2.21
N ASP A 128 2.59 18.69 -1.59
CA ASP A 128 1.41 18.96 -0.76
C ASP A 128 0.80 20.33 -1.06
N GLY A 129 -0.53 20.43 -0.94
CA GLY A 129 -1.28 21.67 -1.17
C GLY A 129 -2.03 21.72 -2.50
N GLN A 130 -2.14 20.62 -3.24
CA GLN A 130 -2.79 20.56 -4.56
C GLN A 130 -4.25 21.10 -4.55
N HIS A 131 -5.04 20.82 -3.52
CA HIS A 131 -6.41 21.34 -3.42
C HIS A 131 -6.45 22.85 -3.19
N ARG A 132 -5.49 23.38 -2.42
CA ARG A 132 -5.32 24.83 -2.19
C ARG A 132 -5.00 25.53 -3.50
N MET A 133 -4.03 25.01 -4.23
CA MET A 133 -3.63 25.54 -5.53
C MET A 133 -4.77 25.46 -6.55
N MET A 134 -5.44 24.31 -6.65
CA MET A 134 -6.56 24.14 -7.58
C MET A 134 -7.75 25.05 -7.25
N GLY A 135 -8.04 25.27 -5.97
CA GLY A 135 -9.07 26.23 -5.54
C GLY A 135 -8.78 27.66 -6.00
N MET A 136 -7.51 28.10 -5.85
CA MET A 136 -7.09 29.43 -6.33
C MET A 136 -7.10 29.52 -7.86
N ILE A 137 -6.63 28.51 -8.57
CA ILE A 137 -6.67 28.47 -10.04
C ILE A 137 -8.11 28.59 -10.52
N LYS A 138 -9.03 27.80 -9.97
CA LYS A 138 -10.46 27.84 -10.35
C LYS A 138 -11.06 29.23 -10.15
N LEU A 139 -10.78 29.86 -9.00
CA LEU A 139 -11.28 31.21 -8.73
C LEU A 139 -10.70 32.22 -9.68
N TYR A 140 -9.39 32.19 -9.89
CA TYR A 140 -8.71 33.09 -10.81
C TYR A 140 -9.24 32.95 -12.24
N ASP A 141 -9.39 31.72 -12.75
CA ASP A 141 -9.86 31.43 -14.10
C ASP A 141 -11.33 31.82 -14.28
N GLU A 142 -12.18 31.63 -13.26
CA GLU A 142 -13.55 32.09 -13.25
C GLU A 142 -13.61 33.62 -13.40
N LEU A 143 -12.92 34.35 -12.53
CA LEU A 143 -12.88 35.81 -12.57
C LEU A 143 -12.24 36.33 -13.84
N ASN A 144 -11.24 35.64 -14.38
CA ASN A 144 -10.57 36.05 -15.61
C ASN A 144 -11.46 35.90 -16.86
N ARG A 145 -12.50 35.06 -16.83
CA ARG A 145 -13.46 34.90 -17.93
C ARG A 145 -14.54 35.97 -17.96
N TYR A 146 -14.75 36.72 -16.87
CA TYR A 146 -15.78 37.74 -16.83
C TYR A 146 -15.37 38.93 -17.73
N VAL A 147 -16.25 39.27 -18.67
CA VAL A 147 -16.09 40.44 -19.53
C VAL A 147 -16.21 41.74 -18.72
N VAL A 148 -17.13 41.74 -17.75
CA VAL A 148 -17.32 42.85 -16.79
C VAL A 148 -17.35 42.22 -15.39
N ARG A 149 -16.48 42.70 -14.50
CA ARG A 149 -16.42 42.28 -13.10
C ARG A 149 -17.12 43.28 -12.22
N THR A 150 -17.68 42.81 -11.13
CA THR A 150 -18.12 43.70 -10.04
C THR A 150 -16.90 44.25 -9.31
N GLU A 151 -17.08 45.33 -8.55
CA GLU A 151 -15.99 45.88 -7.69
C GLU A 151 -15.43 44.86 -6.71
N ASP A 152 -16.29 43.97 -6.20
CA ASP A 152 -15.87 42.87 -5.33
C ASP A 152 -15.04 41.83 -6.09
N ASP A 153 -15.43 41.47 -7.30
CA ASP A 153 -14.68 40.51 -8.14
C ASP A 153 -13.32 41.09 -8.57
N ASP A 154 -13.24 42.36 -8.89
CA ASP A 154 -11.97 43.04 -9.21
C ASP A 154 -11.04 43.06 -7.99
N TYR A 155 -11.57 43.34 -6.80
CA TYR A 155 -10.80 43.31 -5.57
C TYR A 155 -10.22 41.89 -5.30
N VAL A 156 -11.05 40.86 -5.42
CA VAL A 156 -10.61 39.48 -5.26
C VAL A 156 -9.56 39.10 -6.30
N PHE A 157 -9.77 39.48 -7.56
CA PHE A 157 -8.85 39.16 -8.66
C PHE A 157 -7.48 39.80 -8.46
N ASP A 158 -7.43 41.05 -8.04
CA ASP A 158 -6.18 41.77 -7.76
C ASP A 158 -5.49 41.24 -6.49
N TYR A 159 -6.25 40.80 -5.51
CA TYR A 159 -5.71 40.12 -4.33
C TYR A 159 -4.98 38.84 -4.75
N LEU A 160 -5.62 37.99 -5.58
CA LEU A 160 -5.01 36.75 -6.07
C LEU A 160 -3.73 36.98 -6.85
N LYS A 161 -3.65 38.00 -7.68
CA LYS A 161 -2.43 38.38 -8.43
C LYS A 161 -1.25 38.74 -7.52
N LYS A 162 -1.53 39.32 -6.37
CA LYS A 162 -0.50 39.74 -5.39
C LYS A 162 -0.17 38.67 -4.37
N TYR A 163 -0.99 37.61 -4.30
CA TYR A 163 -0.84 36.58 -3.29
C TYR A 163 0.45 35.78 -3.47
N LYS A 164 1.13 35.50 -2.37
CA LYS A 164 2.33 34.66 -2.33
C LYS A 164 2.09 33.48 -1.39
N PHE A 165 2.37 32.30 -1.87
CA PHE A 165 2.39 31.10 -1.03
C PHE A 165 3.70 31.01 -0.25
N ASN A 166 3.62 30.65 1.02
CA ASN A 166 4.77 30.11 1.72
C ASN A 166 5.05 28.72 1.19
N CYS A 167 6.24 28.47 0.64
CA CYS A 167 6.60 27.23 0.02
C CYS A 167 7.85 26.62 0.64
N THR A 168 7.79 25.34 0.94
CA THR A 168 8.94 24.47 1.11
C THR A 168 9.26 23.86 -0.24
N ILE A 169 10.47 24.05 -0.74
CA ILE A 169 10.87 23.64 -2.09
C ILE A 169 11.90 22.55 -2.00
N LEU A 170 11.59 21.39 -2.55
CA LEU A 170 12.48 20.24 -2.68
C LEU A 170 13.19 20.34 -4.02
N VAL A 171 14.50 20.53 -4.00
CA VAL A 171 15.32 20.65 -5.23
C VAL A 171 16.04 19.32 -5.46
N ASN A 172 15.92 18.77 -6.66
CA ASN A 172 16.53 17.52 -7.13
C ASN A 172 16.11 16.28 -6.32
N TYR A 173 14.93 16.31 -5.69
CA TYR A 173 14.31 15.13 -5.08
C TYR A 173 13.63 14.30 -6.16
N ASP A 174 13.97 13.02 -6.26
CA ASP A 174 13.30 12.10 -7.17
C ASP A 174 11.82 11.85 -6.75
N LEU A 175 11.04 11.22 -7.62
CA LEU A 175 9.61 10.97 -7.37
C LEU A 175 9.36 10.14 -6.11
N TRP A 176 10.23 9.19 -5.83
CA TRP A 176 10.11 8.34 -4.67
C TRP A 176 10.34 9.13 -3.36
N GLU A 177 11.36 10.00 -3.33
CA GLU A 177 11.65 10.86 -2.19
C GLU A 177 10.56 11.91 -1.96
N GLN A 178 10.02 12.49 -3.06
CA GLN A 178 8.84 13.35 -2.99
C GLN A 178 7.64 12.62 -2.39
N GLY A 179 7.44 11.35 -2.78
CA GLY A 179 6.43 10.48 -2.22
C GLY A 179 6.62 10.22 -0.73
N GLN A 180 7.85 9.99 -0.26
CA GLN A 180 8.16 9.87 1.17
C GLN A 180 7.78 11.13 1.94
N VAL A 181 8.17 12.31 1.42
CA VAL A 181 7.81 13.59 2.05
C VAL A 181 6.28 13.73 2.11
N PHE A 182 5.57 13.39 1.02
CA PHE A 182 4.11 13.42 0.98
C PHE A 182 3.48 12.52 2.06
N VAL A 183 3.96 11.29 2.20
CA VAL A 183 3.48 10.34 3.22
C VAL A 183 3.73 10.92 4.61
N ASN A 184 4.96 11.35 4.90
CA ASN A 184 5.34 11.85 6.22
C ASN A 184 4.54 13.08 6.64
N VAL A 185 4.27 14.01 5.72
CA VAL A 185 3.50 15.23 6.02
C VAL A 185 2.02 14.93 6.25
N ASN A 186 1.47 13.94 5.54
CA ASN A 186 0.06 13.58 5.64
C ASN A 186 -0.22 12.51 6.71
N PHE A 187 0.81 11.89 7.29
CA PHE A 187 0.68 10.81 8.26
C PHE A 187 -0.17 11.21 9.47
N LYS A 188 -0.05 12.45 9.93
CA LYS A 188 -0.77 12.99 11.10
C LYS A 188 -2.16 13.56 10.81
N GLN A 189 -2.48 13.90 9.55
CA GLN A 189 -3.74 14.62 9.23
C GLN A 189 -4.88 13.71 8.77
N LYS A 190 -4.58 12.69 8.01
CA LYS A 190 -5.50 11.63 7.57
C LYS A 190 -4.65 10.50 7.03
N PRO A 191 -4.77 9.27 7.54
CA PRO A 191 -3.93 8.17 7.11
C PRO A 191 -3.86 8.10 5.59
N VAL A 192 -2.65 8.06 5.06
CA VAL A 192 -2.43 7.85 3.62
C VAL A 192 -3.05 6.51 3.29
N ASN A 193 -3.89 6.46 2.25
CA ASN A 193 -4.45 5.18 1.81
C ASN A 193 -3.30 4.22 1.51
N LYS A 194 -3.32 3.04 2.12
CA LYS A 194 -2.28 2.01 1.93
C LYS A 194 -2.00 1.70 0.45
N SER A 195 -3.00 1.78 -0.43
CA SER A 195 -2.77 1.61 -1.87
C SER A 195 -1.87 2.69 -2.46
N LEU A 196 -2.02 3.94 -2.01
CA LEU A 196 -1.12 5.02 -2.41
C LEU A 196 0.29 4.83 -1.85
N TYR A 197 0.41 4.36 -0.60
CA TYR A 197 1.69 3.99 -0.02
C TYR A 197 2.41 2.95 -0.89
N TYR A 198 1.73 1.88 -1.29
CA TYR A 198 2.31 0.85 -2.13
C TYR A 198 2.59 1.29 -3.56
N GLU A 199 1.84 2.24 -4.10
CA GLU A 199 2.15 2.85 -5.41
C GLU A 199 3.48 3.61 -5.36
N ILE A 200 3.70 4.40 -4.31
CA ILE A 200 4.92 5.18 -4.14
C ILE A 200 6.13 4.27 -3.88
N PHE A 201 6.02 3.40 -2.87
CA PHE A 201 7.15 2.59 -2.42
C PHE A 201 7.38 1.34 -3.30
N GLY A 202 6.43 0.97 -4.13
CA GLY A 202 6.55 -0.09 -5.11
C GLY A 202 7.03 0.37 -6.50
N SER A 203 7.31 1.66 -6.68
CA SER A 203 7.70 2.19 -8.00
C SER A 203 9.17 1.96 -8.36
N GLU A 204 10.06 1.74 -7.38
CA GLU A 204 11.50 1.66 -7.59
C GLU A 204 12.14 0.51 -6.84
N TYR A 205 12.99 -0.27 -7.53
CA TYR A 205 13.86 -1.28 -6.95
C TYR A 205 15.14 -0.64 -6.41
N ARG A 206 15.60 -1.09 -5.21
CA ARG A 206 16.85 -0.59 -4.62
C ARG A 206 17.85 -1.72 -4.38
N GLU A 207 19.06 -1.52 -4.83
CA GLU A 207 20.13 -2.54 -4.77
C GLU A 207 20.83 -2.67 -3.40
N ASN A 208 20.30 -2.06 -2.34
CA ASN A 208 20.93 -2.03 -1.04
C ASN A 208 20.30 -3.06 -0.08
N GLU A 209 21.11 -3.84 0.65
CA GLU A 209 20.61 -4.83 1.62
C GLU A 209 19.65 -4.25 2.67
N SER A 210 19.88 -3.00 3.09
CA SER A 210 19.01 -2.30 4.03
C SER A 210 17.59 -2.07 3.47
N ASP A 211 17.39 -2.21 2.17
CA ASP A 211 16.13 -1.94 1.48
C ASP A 211 15.31 -3.22 1.16
N TRP A 212 15.70 -4.37 1.76
CA TRP A 212 15.03 -5.66 1.53
C TRP A 212 13.51 -5.61 1.70
N GLU A 213 13.00 -4.98 2.76
CA GLU A 213 11.56 -4.86 3.01
C GLU A 213 10.88 -4.04 1.90
N ARG A 214 11.56 -3.01 1.39
CA ARG A 214 11.08 -2.19 0.27
C ARG A 214 11.09 -2.96 -1.04
N ASN A 215 12.12 -3.76 -1.29
CA ASN A 215 12.21 -4.57 -2.50
C ASN A 215 11.09 -5.61 -2.57
N LYS A 216 10.65 -6.18 -1.44
CA LYS A 216 9.44 -7.01 -1.39
C LYS A 216 8.18 -6.23 -1.80
N ILE A 217 8.07 -4.98 -1.38
CA ILE A 217 6.96 -4.10 -1.78
C ILE A 217 7.01 -3.85 -3.28
N TYR A 218 8.20 -3.52 -3.81
CA TYR A 218 8.41 -3.33 -5.24
C TYR A 218 8.00 -4.56 -6.04
N LEU A 219 8.55 -5.74 -5.74
CA LEU A 219 8.23 -6.98 -6.45
C LEU A 219 6.73 -7.30 -6.41
N ALA A 220 6.11 -7.22 -5.22
CA ALA A 220 4.69 -7.45 -5.07
C ALA A 220 3.86 -6.44 -5.88
N HIS A 221 4.28 -5.17 -5.93
CA HIS A 221 3.62 -4.12 -6.69
C HIS A 221 3.73 -4.34 -8.20
N GLN A 222 4.90 -4.73 -8.73
CA GLN A 222 5.08 -5.06 -10.15
C GLN A 222 4.16 -6.22 -10.57
N VAL A 223 4.04 -7.25 -9.73
CA VAL A 223 3.10 -8.35 -9.96
C VAL A 223 1.65 -7.84 -9.99
N VAL A 224 1.28 -6.92 -9.11
CA VAL A 224 -0.07 -6.30 -9.10
C VAL A 224 -0.33 -5.51 -10.38
N LEU A 225 0.63 -4.71 -10.84
CA LEU A 225 0.52 -3.97 -12.10
C LEU A 225 0.30 -4.93 -13.27
N SER A 226 1.15 -5.95 -13.38
CA SER A 226 1.01 -6.97 -14.43
C SER A 226 -0.34 -7.68 -14.38
N LEU A 227 -0.81 -8.06 -13.18
CA LEU A 227 -2.11 -8.73 -13.02
C LEU A 227 -3.29 -7.82 -13.41
N ASN A 228 -3.19 -6.50 -13.18
CA ASN A 228 -4.24 -5.54 -13.51
C ASN A 228 -4.22 -5.10 -14.99
N ASP A 229 -3.05 -4.99 -15.60
CA ASP A 229 -2.89 -4.37 -16.91
C ASP A 229 -2.78 -5.39 -18.06
N ASN A 230 -2.53 -6.67 -17.77
CA ASN A 230 -2.50 -7.73 -18.77
C ASN A 230 -3.92 -8.13 -19.21
N PRO A 231 -4.28 -8.02 -20.51
CA PRO A 231 -5.61 -8.39 -21.01
C PRO A 231 -6.00 -9.86 -20.77
N ASP A 232 -5.02 -10.77 -20.69
CA ASP A 232 -5.25 -12.20 -20.46
C ASP A 232 -5.47 -12.50 -18.96
N SER A 233 -5.27 -11.53 -18.08
CA SER A 233 -5.43 -11.70 -16.66
C SER A 233 -6.91 -11.82 -16.25
N PRO A 234 -7.26 -12.76 -15.38
CA PRO A 234 -8.57 -12.81 -14.74
C PRO A 234 -8.93 -11.54 -13.95
N PHE A 235 -7.92 -10.72 -13.59
CA PHE A 235 -8.06 -9.47 -12.87
C PHE A 235 -7.83 -8.23 -13.74
N TYR A 236 -7.81 -8.37 -15.06
CA TYR A 236 -7.63 -7.25 -15.98
C TYR A 236 -8.59 -6.10 -15.64
N GLN A 237 -8.05 -4.93 -15.29
CA GLN A 237 -8.78 -3.74 -14.83
C GLN A 237 -9.77 -4.00 -13.67
N ARG A 238 -9.46 -4.98 -12.80
CA ARG A 238 -10.31 -5.37 -11.66
C ARG A 238 -9.65 -5.20 -10.30
N ILE A 239 -8.46 -4.68 -10.25
CA ILE A 239 -7.80 -4.26 -9.02
C ILE A 239 -8.06 -2.76 -8.84
N LYS A 240 -8.53 -2.37 -7.64
CA LYS A 240 -8.77 -0.96 -7.30
C LYS A 240 -7.43 -0.29 -7.04
N MET A 241 -6.83 0.26 -8.10
CA MET A 241 -5.58 0.99 -8.01
C MET A 241 -5.79 2.27 -7.20
N LEU A 242 -4.81 2.66 -6.38
CA LEU A 242 -4.90 3.78 -5.43
C LEU A 242 -6.09 3.68 -4.45
N GLY A 243 -6.69 2.49 -4.31
CA GLY A 243 -7.84 2.25 -3.43
C GLY A 243 -9.15 2.87 -3.90
N THR A 244 -9.23 3.34 -5.15
CA THR A 244 -10.41 3.98 -5.74
C THR A 244 -10.91 3.23 -6.98
N GLY A 245 -12.13 3.54 -7.41
CA GLY A 245 -12.72 2.95 -8.63
C GLY A 245 -13.47 1.64 -8.38
N SER A 246 -13.90 1.01 -9.49
CA SER A 246 -14.58 -0.28 -9.50
C SER A 246 -13.57 -1.41 -9.62
N GLY A 247 -13.74 -2.48 -8.85
CA GLY A 247 -12.84 -3.64 -8.91
C GLY A 247 -13.20 -4.68 -7.86
N TYR A 248 -12.56 -5.83 -7.93
CA TYR A 248 -12.84 -6.95 -7.04
C TYR A 248 -12.11 -6.81 -5.71
N VAL A 249 -10.88 -6.32 -5.74
CA VAL A 249 -9.95 -6.26 -4.61
C VAL A 249 -9.14 -4.97 -4.67
N SER A 250 -8.65 -4.46 -3.55
CA SER A 250 -7.79 -3.28 -3.52
C SER A 250 -6.34 -3.64 -3.80
N GLN A 251 -5.60 -2.75 -4.43
CA GLN A 251 -4.15 -2.85 -4.64
C GLN A 251 -3.41 -3.16 -3.33
N ALA A 252 -3.71 -2.41 -2.27
CA ALA A 252 -3.07 -2.61 -0.97
C ALA A 252 -3.21 -4.05 -0.48
N PHE A 253 -4.42 -4.60 -0.51
CA PHE A 253 -4.65 -5.96 -0.06
C PHE A 253 -3.90 -6.99 -0.92
N VAL A 254 -3.85 -6.79 -2.24
CA VAL A 254 -3.11 -7.71 -3.14
C VAL A 254 -1.62 -7.66 -2.83
N VAL A 255 -1.02 -6.46 -2.71
CA VAL A 255 0.39 -6.30 -2.34
C VAL A 255 0.68 -6.97 -1.00
N GLU A 256 -0.11 -6.71 0.04
CA GLU A 256 0.04 -7.31 1.38
C GLU A 256 -0.05 -8.85 1.33
N SER A 257 -0.99 -9.37 0.54
CA SER A 257 -1.14 -10.83 0.38
C SER A 257 0.07 -11.46 -0.32
N LEU A 258 0.63 -10.80 -1.34
CA LEU A 258 1.77 -11.30 -2.11
C LEU A 258 3.10 -11.20 -1.34
N GLN A 259 3.27 -10.19 -0.48
CA GLN A 259 4.49 -10.05 0.32
C GLN A 259 4.81 -11.28 1.17
N ARG A 260 3.80 -12.06 1.56
CA ARG A 260 4.00 -13.34 2.28
C ARG A 260 4.85 -14.32 1.49
N ASN A 261 4.67 -14.35 0.18
CA ASN A 261 5.37 -15.28 -0.71
C ASN A 261 6.85 -14.94 -0.86
N PHE A 262 7.24 -13.69 -0.61
CA PHE A 262 8.64 -13.23 -0.61
C PHE A 262 9.32 -13.36 0.76
N LYS A 263 8.59 -13.63 1.84
CA LYS A 263 9.17 -13.86 3.17
C LYS A 263 9.80 -15.25 3.24
N ARG A 264 10.68 -15.46 4.24
CA ARG A 264 11.32 -16.77 4.49
C ARG A 264 10.27 -17.85 4.67
N GLY A 265 10.39 -18.93 3.90
CA GLY A 265 9.39 -20.00 3.84
C GLY A 265 8.27 -19.79 2.82
N GLY A 266 8.14 -18.60 2.24
CA GLY A 266 7.22 -18.33 1.13
C GLY A 266 7.69 -18.94 -0.18
N ILE A 267 6.77 -19.12 -1.13
CA ILE A 267 7.03 -19.79 -2.41
C ILE A 267 8.05 -19.03 -3.28
N TRP A 268 8.12 -17.70 -3.13
CA TRP A 268 8.99 -16.79 -3.88
C TRP A 268 10.15 -16.24 -3.03
N TYR A 269 10.46 -16.91 -1.92
CA TYR A 269 11.58 -16.49 -1.09
C TYR A 269 12.90 -16.61 -1.83
N PHE A 270 13.73 -15.60 -1.72
CA PHE A 270 15.13 -15.58 -2.14
C PHE A 270 15.98 -14.97 -1.02
N ASP A 271 17.27 -15.32 -1.00
CA ASP A 271 18.18 -14.75 -0.01
C ASP A 271 18.35 -13.24 -0.25
N PRO A 272 18.31 -12.38 0.78
CA PRO A 272 18.54 -10.93 0.63
C PRO A 272 19.86 -10.55 -0.06
N ASN A 273 20.87 -11.42 0.00
CA ASN A 273 22.15 -11.23 -0.67
C ASN A 273 22.16 -11.68 -2.14
N GLU A 274 21.07 -12.29 -2.60
CA GLU A 274 20.90 -12.71 -3.99
C GLU A 274 19.99 -11.72 -4.73
N LYS A 275 20.19 -11.56 -6.03
CA LYS A 275 19.23 -10.81 -6.84
C LYS A 275 17.90 -11.56 -6.88
N PRO A 276 16.76 -10.87 -6.73
CA PRO A 276 15.47 -11.49 -6.94
C PRO A 276 15.38 -12.09 -8.35
N GLY A 277 14.57 -13.10 -8.49
CA GLY A 277 14.21 -13.64 -9.80
C GLY A 277 13.60 -12.55 -10.69
N ASP A 278 13.50 -12.84 -11.98
CA ASP A 278 12.87 -11.97 -12.97
C ASP A 278 11.43 -11.61 -12.51
N GLU A 279 11.10 -10.33 -12.50
CA GLU A 279 9.77 -9.80 -12.11
C GLU A 279 8.67 -10.42 -12.97
N ASP A 280 8.93 -10.61 -14.27
CA ASP A 280 8.05 -11.27 -15.22
C ASP A 280 7.75 -12.72 -14.83
N TYR A 281 8.66 -13.38 -14.12
CA TYR A 281 8.45 -14.72 -13.62
C TYR A 281 7.32 -14.77 -12.57
N TYR A 282 7.39 -13.93 -11.55
CA TYR A 282 6.38 -13.88 -10.48
C TYR A 282 4.99 -13.51 -11.03
N ALA A 283 4.96 -12.54 -11.94
CA ALA A 283 3.74 -12.12 -12.60
C ALA A 283 3.15 -13.25 -13.46
N THR A 284 3.98 -13.95 -14.21
CA THR A 284 3.58 -15.08 -15.07
C THR A 284 3.02 -16.22 -14.23
N GLU A 285 3.66 -16.55 -13.10
CA GLU A 285 3.21 -17.61 -12.23
C GLU A 285 1.85 -17.30 -11.62
N LEU A 286 1.68 -16.09 -11.05
CA LEU A 286 0.42 -15.69 -10.45
C LEU A 286 -0.72 -15.61 -11.47
N LEU A 287 -0.44 -15.07 -12.66
CA LEU A 287 -1.40 -14.99 -13.76
C LEU A 287 -1.87 -16.38 -14.16
N SER A 288 -0.93 -17.28 -14.46
CA SER A 288 -1.22 -18.66 -14.86
C SER A 288 -1.99 -19.42 -13.77
N TYR A 289 -1.63 -19.20 -12.50
CA TYR A 289 -2.34 -19.75 -11.35
C TYR A 289 -3.81 -19.31 -11.32
N PHE A 290 -4.09 -18.01 -11.46
CA PHE A 290 -5.47 -17.51 -11.47
C PHE A 290 -6.24 -17.85 -12.76
N VAL A 291 -5.56 -18.05 -13.88
CA VAL A 291 -6.18 -18.60 -15.11
C VAL A 291 -6.70 -20.02 -14.83
N ALA A 292 -5.91 -20.86 -14.17
CA ALA A 292 -6.34 -22.22 -13.77
C ALA A 292 -7.55 -22.16 -12.83
N ILE A 293 -7.53 -21.31 -11.81
CA ILE A 293 -8.64 -21.13 -10.87
C ILE A 293 -9.91 -20.68 -11.60
N LYS A 294 -9.81 -19.66 -12.46
CA LYS A 294 -10.96 -19.16 -13.23
C LYS A 294 -11.54 -20.24 -14.14
N LYS A 295 -10.68 -21.04 -14.80
CA LYS A 295 -11.09 -22.16 -15.64
C LYS A 295 -11.85 -23.22 -14.82
N LEU A 296 -11.32 -23.60 -13.66
CA LEU A 296 -11.89 -24.63 -12.80
C LEU A 296 -13.20 -24.20 -12.12
N PHE A 297 -13.28 -22.93 -11.71
CA PHE A 297 -14.37 -22.35 -10.93
C PHE A 297 -15.15 -21.28 -11.68
N SER A 298 -15.26 -21.38 -13.00
CA SER A 298 -15.94 -20.40 -13.87
C SER A 298 -17.38 -20.07 -13.43
N LYS A 299 -18.11 -21.04 -12.87
CA LYS A 299 -19.47 -20.87 -12.31
C LYS A 299 -19.53 -19.79 -11.21
N TYR A 300 -18.45 -19.63 -10.42
CA TYR A 300 -18.38 -18.72 -9.26
C TYR A 300 -17.60 -17.44 -9.59
N TRP A 301 -16.98 -17.38 -10.78
CA TRP A 301 -16.27 -16.20 -11.23
C TRP A 301 -17.30 -15.12 -11.64
N PRO A 302 -17.04 -13.82 -11.33
CA PRO A 302 -17.96 -12.77 -11.75
C PRO A 302 -18.09 -12.71 -13.27
N ALA A 303 -19.27 -12.31 -13.76
CA ALA A 303 -19.45 -12.00 -15.17
C ALA A 303 -18.49 -10.90 -15.64
N ALA A 304 -18.18 -10.87 -16.94
CA ALA A 304 -17.18 -9.93 -17.48
C ALA A 304 -17.53 -8.46 -17.22
N GLU A 305 -18.82 -8.11 -17.25
CA GLU A 305 -19.36 -6.77 -17.01
C GLU A 305 -19.56 -6.44 -15.53
N ALA A 306 -19.36 -7.40 -14.61
CA ALA A 306 -19.57 -7.19 -13.20
C ALA A 306 -18.51 -6.23 -12.62
N THR A 307 -18.96 -5.19 -11.94
CA THR A 307 -18.10 -4.22 -11.24
C THR A 307 -17.67 -4.68 -9.84
N LYS A 308 -18.36 -5.70 -9.28
CA LYS A 308 -18.09 -6.26 -7.96
C LYS A 308 -17.68 -7.72 -8.08
N GLY A 309 -16.63 -8.09 -7.32
CA GLY A 309 -16.19 -9.48 -7.22
C GLY A 309 -17.16 -10.35 -6.42
N THR A 310 -17.07 -11.67 -6.64
CA THR A 310 -17.68 -12.72 -5.81
C THR A 310 -16.67 -13.18 -4.75
N ILE A 311 -17.05 -14.09 -3.85
CA ILE A 311 -16.15 -14.60 -2.79
C ILE A 311 -14.79 -15.03 -3.36
N ILE A 312 -14.79 -15.75 -4.48
CA ILE A 312 -13.60 -16.35 -5.08
C ILE A 312 -12.51 -15.32 -5.46
N CYS A 313 -12.88 -14.08 -5.78
CA CYS A 313 -11.95 -13.05 -6.25
C CYS A 313 -11.91 -11.79 -5.37
N LYS A 314 -12.70 -11.74 -4.28
CA LYS A 314 -12.58 -10.69 -3.24
C LYS A 314 -11.43 -10.99 -2.28
N THR A 315 -11.24 -10.11 -1.30
CA THR A 315 -10.18 -10.24 -0.28
C THR A 315 -10.10 -11.63 0.34
N THR A 316 -11.23 -12.18 0.81
CA THR A 316 -11.27 -13.51 1.44
C THR A 316 -10.80 -14.62 0.50
N GLY A 317 -11.32 -14.65 -0.74
CA GLY A 317 -10.93 -15.68 -1.72
C GLY A 317 -9.54 -15.45 -2.26
N PHE A 318 -9.20 -14.23 -2.67
CA PHE A 318 -7.89 -13.91 -3.21
C PHE A 318 -6.77 -14.28 -2.23
N GLY A 319 -6.89 -13.85 -0.95
CA GLY A 319 -5.89 -14.17 0.06
C GLY A 319 -5.77 -15.67 0.34
N ALA A 320 -6.90 -16.40 0.39
CA ALA A 320 -6.89 -17.86 0.55
C ALA A 320 -6.19 -18.55 -0.63
N TRP A 321 -6.40 -18.11 -1.87
CA TRP A 321 -5.70 -18.63 -3.04
C TRP A 321 -4.20 -18.35 -3.00
N VAL A 322 -3.80 -17.14 -2.61
CA VAL A 322 -2.37 -16.79 -2.47
C VAL A 322 -1.68 -17.64 -1.42
N ARG A 323 -2.34 -17.94 -0.29
CA ARG A 323 -1.81 -18.89 0.71
C ARG A 323 -1.68 -20.30 0.14
N LEU A 324 -2.64 -20.74 -0.68
CA LEU A 324 -2.66 -22.07 -1.26
C LEU A 324 -1.57 -22.24 -2.34
N MET A 325 -1.02 -21.15 -2.89
CA MET A 325 0.12 -21.20 -3.83
C MET A 325 1.33 -21.95 -3.26
N GLY A 326 1.50 -22.00 -1.94
CA GLY A 326 2.55 -22.79 -1.30
C GLY A 326 2.57 -24.28 -1.73
N MET A 327 1.41 -24.81 -2.18
CA MET A 327 1.32 -26.16 -2.74
C MET A 327 1.94 -26.30 -4.15
N MET A 328 2.22 -25.18 -4.83
CA MET A 328 2.81 -25.16 -6.18
C MET A 328 4.35 -25.19 -6.13
N ARG A 329 4.90 -25.69 -5.05
CA ARG A 329 6.35 -25.84 -4.85
C ARG A 329 6.72 -27.31 -4.77
N GLU A 330 7.77 -27.67 -5.49
CA GLU A 330 8.43 -28.97 -5.43
C GLU A 330 9.88 -28.74 -4.98
N ASP A 331 10.25 -29.25 -3.83
CA ASP A 331 11.57 -29.08 -3.21
C ASP A 331 11.96 -27.59 -3.02
N SER A 332 13.04 -27.15 -3.66
CA SER A 332 13.53 -25.77 -3.61
C SER A 332 12.84 -24.81 -4.59
N ASP A 333 12.26 -25.35 -5.67
CA ASP A 333 11.73 -24.58 -6.79
C ASP A 333 10.21 -24.63 -6.85
N THR A 334 9.59 -23.64 -7.47
CA THR A 334 8.17 -23.75 -7.85
C THR A 334 8.04 -24.65 -9.09
N ILE A 335 6.85 -25.25 -9.26
CA ILE A 335 6.56 -26.10 -10.41
C ILE A 335 6.84 -25.36 -11.72
N LEU A 336 6.45 -24.08 -11.81
CA LEU A 336 6.69 -23.27 -12.99
C LEU A 336 8.19 -23.05 -13.25
N LEU A 337 8.96 -22.70 -12.21
CA LEU A 337 10.39 -22.45 -12.34
C LEU A 337 11.14 -23.71 -12.81
N LYS A 338 10.76 -24.86 -12.26
CA LYS A 338 11.35 -26.14 -12.68
C LYS A 338 11.10 -26.42 -14.15
N GLN A 339 9.88 -26.22 -14.62
CA GLN A 339 9.53 -26.41 -16.03
C GLN A 339 10.24 -25.40 -16.95
N LEU A 340 10.42 -24.14 -16.53
CA LEU A 340 11.15 -23.12 -17.28
C LEU A 340 12.63 -23.46 -17.42
N LYS A 341 13.22 -24.12 -16.44
CA LYS A 341 14.61 -24.61 -16.52
C LYS A 341 14.78 -25.78 -17.52
N GLU A 342 13.71 -26.54 -17.75
CA GLU A 342 13.71 -27.74 -18.60
C GLU A 342 13.25 -27.46 -20.05
N SER A 343 12.54 -26.38 -20.31
CA SER A 343 11.94 -26.05 -21.64
C SER A 343 12.25 -24.64 -22.09
N ALA A 344 12.52 -24.48 -23.39
CA ALA A 344 12.73 -23.18 -24.02
C ALA A 344 11.44 -22.44 -24.42
N SER A 345 10.29 -23.10 -24.42
CA SER A 345 9.01 -22.53 -24.86
C SER A 345 8.17 -22.05 -23.68
N ARG A 346 8.22 -20.75 -23.38
CA ARG A 346 7.46 -20.14 -22.26
C ARG A 346 5.95 -20.40 -22.35
N ASN A 347 5.37 -20.38 -23.56
CA ASN A 347 3.93 -20.60 -23.75
C ASN A 347 3.53 -22.05 -23.44
N GLU A 348 4.35 -23.02 -23.84
CA GLU A 348 4.10 -24.45 -23.52
C GLU A 348 4.20 -24.68 -22.01
N VAL A 349 5.21 -24.10 -21.37
CA VAL A 349 5.40 -24.16 -19.93
C VAL A 349 4.21 -23.57 -19.18
N CYS A 350 3.73 -22.38 -19.56
CA CYS A 350 2.55 -21.77 -18.94
C CYS A 350 1.29 -22.64 -19.10
N THR A 351 1.12 -23.27 -20.27
CA THR A 351 -0.02 -24.17 -20.53
C THR A 351 0.07 -25.41 -19.65
N SER A 352 1.24 -26.04 -19.58
CA SER A 352 1.50 -27.20 -18.72
C SER A 352 1.28 -26.87 -17.24
N TYR A 353 1.78 -25.71 -16.79
CA TYR A 353 1.58 -25.25 -15.42
C TYR A 353 0.08 -25.03 -15.08
N VAL A 354 -0.68 -24.41 -15.97
CA VAL A 354 -2.15 -24.25 -15.80
C VAL A 354 -2.84 -25.61 -15.68
N GLU A 355 -2.41 -26.60 -16.44
CA GLU A 355 -2.98 -27.96 -16.35
C GLU A 355 -2.63 -28.63 -15.02
N GLN A 356 -1.38 -28.54 -14.57
CA GLN A 356 -0.96 -29.11 -13.28
C GLN A 356 -1.68 -28.42 -12.10
N VAL A 357 -1.75 -27.09 -12.08
CA VAL A 357 -2.53 -26.35 -11.07
C VAL A 357 -3.99 -26.79 -11.07
N THR A 358 -4.57 -26.93 -12.26
CA THR A 358 -5.97 -27.42 -12.40
C THR A 358 -6.14 -28.80 -11.79
N GLN A 359 -5.19 -29.73 -12.00
CA GLN A 359 -5.23 -31.06 -11.43
C GLN A 359 -5.10 -31.04 -9.89
N ILE A 360 -4.15 -30.27 -9.35
CA ILE A 360 -3.95 -30.12 -7.90
C ILE A 360 -5.21 -29.57 -7.23
N LEU A 361 -5.85 -28.56 -7.84
CA LEU A 361 -7.04 -27.91 -7.28
C LEU A 361 -8.36 -28.64 -7.62
N TYR A 362 -8.34 -29.65 -8.50
CA TYR A 362 -9.54 -30.34 -8.95
C TYR A 362 -10.42 -30.90 -7.82
N PRO A 363 -9.85 -31.45 -6.71
CA PRO A 363 -10.64 -31.92 -5.58
C PRO A 363 -11.61 -30.89 -5.00
N LEU A 364 -11.27 -29.59 -5.07
CA LEU A 364 -12.11 -28.51 -4.57
C LEU A 364 -13.38 -28.29 -5.40
N LYS A 365 -13.41 -28.75 -6.68
CA LYS A 365 -14.55 -28.55 -7.58
C LYS A 365 -15.86 -29.11 -7.00
N LYS A 366 -15.78 -30.24 -6.32
CA LYS A 366 -16.91 -30.88 -5.65
C LYS A 366 -17.52 -30.01 -4.54
N TYR A 367 -16.70 -29.18 -3.93
CA TYR A 367 -17.08 -28.34 -2.78
C TYR A 367 -17.30 -26.87 -3.16
N GLY A 368 -17.32 -26.54 -4.46
CA GLY A 368 -17.41 -25.18 -4.95
C GLY A 368 -18.59 -24.36 -4.39
N ASP A 369 -19.78 -24.97 -4.30
CA ASP A 369 -20.95 -24.27 -3.73
C ASP A 369 -20.77 -23.97 -2.22
N LYS A 370 -20.12 -24.87 -1.47
CA LYS A 370 -19.82 -24.65 -0.04
C LYS A 370 -18.75 -23.59 0.20
N LEU A 371 -17.78 -23.48 -0.71
CA LEU A 371 -16.66 -22.56 -0.59
C LEU A 371 -16.98 -21.19 -1.16
N PHE A 372 -17.63 -21.13 -2.34
CA PHE A 372 -17.76 -19.93 -3.14
C PHE A 372 -19.20 -19.57 -3.52
N GLY A 373 -20.18 -20.43 -3.15
CA GLY A 373 -21.59 -20.21 -3.40
C GLY A 373 -22.16 -19.02 -2.61
N LYS A 374 -23.34 -18.53 -3.00
CA LYS A 374 -24.01 -17.42 -2.32
C LYS A 374 -24.36 -17.72 -0.86
N ASP A 375 -24.63 -18.99 -0.56
CA ASP A 375 -24.99 -19.49 0.77
C ASP A 375 -23.76 -20.06 1.53
N SER A 376 -22.56 -19.82 1.01
CA SER A 376 -21.33 -20.19 1.69
C SER A 376 -21.18 -19.44 3.02
N GLU A 377 -20.63 -20.09 4.04
CA GLU A 377 -20.29 -19.47 5.33
C GLU A 377 -19.34 -18.25 5.16
N PHE A 378 -18.63 -18.16 4.03
CA PHE A 378 -17.73 -17.06 3.68
C PHE A 378 -18.42 -15.91 2.95
N SER A 379 -19.71 -16.02 2.63
CA SER A 379 -20.46 -15.02 1.84
C SER A 379 -20.59 -13.67 2.55
N SER A 380 -20.74 -13.68 3.86
CA SER A 380 -20.85 -12.50 4.74
C SER A 380 -19.56 -12.19 5.51
N SER A 381 -18.54 -13.06 5.42
CA SER A 381 -17.30 -12.94 6.19
C SER A 381 -16.27 -12.11 5.43
N SER A 382 -15.61 -11.19 6.12
CA SER A 382 -14.52 -10.37 5.58
C SER A 382 -13.37 -10.31 6.58
N GLY A 383 -12.17 -9.98 6.06
CA GLY A 383 -10.97 -9.86 6.88
C GLY A 383 -10.07 -11.10 6.88
N GLN A 384 -8.93 -10.98 7.54
CA GLN A 384 -7.86 -12.00 7.53
C GLN A 384 -8.31 -13.33 8.17
N GLY A 385 -9.13 -13.28 9.23
CA GLY A 385 -9.67 -14.50 9.86
C GLY A 385 -10.56 -15.32 8.91
N ALA A 386 -11.38 -14.67 8.08
CA ALA A 386 -12.20 -15.36 7.08
C ALA A 386 -11.35 -15.96 5.95
N GLU A 387 -10.28 -15.27 5.54
CA GLU A 387 -9.28 -15.73 4.57
C GLU A 387 -8.60 -17.01 5.06
N GLY A 388 -8.11 -17.01 6.32
CA GLY A 388 -7.45 -18.16 6.92
C GLY A 388 -8.39 -19.38 7.07
N LYS A 389 -9.64 -19.15 7.49
CA LYS A 389 -10.65 -20.23 7.56
C LYS A 389 -10.94 -20.84 6.19
N LEU A 390 -11.09 -20.00 5.15
CA LEU A 390 -11.31 -20.49 3.79
C LEU A 390 -10.11 -21.30 3.29
N TYR A 391 -8.89 -20.81 3.47
CA TYR A 391 -7.65 -21.51 3.13
C TYR A 391 -7.58 -22.90 3.79
N LYS A 392 -7.76 -22.98 5.12
CA LYS A 392 -7.74 -24.25 5.86
C LYS A 392 -8.77 -25.24 5.32
N LYS A 393 -9.97 -24.75 5.03
CA LYS A 393 -11.04 -25.59 4.50
C LYS A 393 -10.74 -26.11 3.09
N MET A 394 -10.14 -25.26 2.24
CA MET A 394 -9.66 -25.65 0.91
C MET A 394 -8.58 -26.72 1.03
N LEU A 395 -7.58 -26.49 1.87
CA LEU A 395 -6.49 -27.42 2.12
C LEU A 395 -7.01 -28.78 2.63
N PHE A 396 -7.91 -28.77 3.60
CA PHE A 396 -8.56 -29.99 4.11
C PHE A 396 -9.26 -30.79 3.00
N TYR A 397 -9.99 -30.13 2.10
CA TYR A 397 -10.69 -30.82 1.01
C TYR A 397 -9.73 -31.41 -0.03
N ILE A 398 -8.61 -30.76 -0.31
CA ILE A 398 -7.57 -31.29 -1.19
C ILE A 398 -6.94 -32.52 -0.53
N GLN A 399 -6.50 -32.40 0.72
CA GLN A 399 -5.85 -33.51 1.47
C GLN A 399 -6.75 -34.70 1.67
N LYS A 400 -8.04 -34.50 1.88
CA LYS A 400 -9.01 -35.59 2.07
C LYS A 400 -9.27 -36.38 0.80
N GLN A 401 -9.16 -35.75 -0.38
CA GLN A 401 -9.43 -36.45 -1.66
C GLN A 401 -8.19 -37.01 -2.32
N GLU A 402 -7.07 -36.41 -2.14
CA GLU A 402 -5.80 -36.88 -2.63
C GLU A 402 -4.97 -37.30 -1.42
N LYS A 403 -4.40 -38.48 -1.46
CA LYS A 403 -3.31 -38.85 -0.58
C LYS A 403 -2.04 -38.14 -1.02
N LEU A 404 -2.14 -36.79 -1.19
CA LEU A 404 -0.98 -35.99 -1.49
C LEU A 404 -0.01 -36.10 -0.30
N ASN A 405 1.23 -36.47 -0.60
CA ASN A 405 2.37 -36.39 0.30
C ASN A 405 2.71 -34.91 0.51
N LEU A 406 1.81 -34.17 1.18
CA LEU A 406 2.19 -32.90 1.75
C LEU A 406 3.29 -33.19 2.75
N LYS A 407 4.39 -32.43 2.67
CA LYS A 407 5.47 -32.48 3.66
C LYS A 407 4.82 -32.61 5.04
N LYS A 408 5.15 -33.67 5.81
CA LYS A 408 4.73 -33.76 7.20
C LYS A 408 5.03 -32.42 7.86
N GLN A 409 4.02 -31.78 8.42
CA GLN A 409 4.24 -30.65 9.29
C GLN A 409 5.31 -31.06 10.32
N GLU A 410 6.28 -30.20 10.53
CA GLU A 410 7.35 -30.41 11.52
C GLU A 410 6.76 -30.54 12.93
N TYR A 411 5.56 -30.01 13.12
CA TYR A 411 4.82 -30.02 14.37
C TYR A 411 3.52 -30.81 14.25
N PRO A 412 3.05 -31.43 15.35
CA PRO A 412 1.80 -32.19 15.39
C PRO A 412 0.53 -31.31 15.35
N PHE A 413 0.68 -30.03 15.25
CA PHE A 413 -0.37 -29.00 15.18
C PHE A 413 -0.04 -27.98 14.09
N ASP A 414 -1.05 -27.24 13.64
CA ASP A 414 -0.90 -26.19 12.63
C ASP A 414 -0.30 -24.93 13.24
N THR A 415 0.95 -24.60 12.88
CA THR A 415 1.67 -23.44 13.41
C THR A 415 1.13 -22.11 12.88
N ASP A 416 0.59 -22.09 11.65
CA ASP A 416 0.01 -20.86 11.08
C ASP A 416 -1.32 -20.56 11.77
N ALA A 417 -2.12 -21.58 12.00
CA ALA A 417 -3.34 -21.48 12.79
C ALA A 417 -3.06 -20.97 14.20
N LEU A 418 -2.03 -21.52 14.83
CA LEU A 418 -1.63 -21.12 16.18
C LEU A 418 -1.16 -19.66 16.23
N SER A 419 -0.42 -19.23 15.22
CA SER A 419 -0.01 -17.83 15.09
C SER A 419 -1.22 -16.89 14.94
N GLU A 420 -2.21 -17.27 14.13
CA GLU A 420 -3.44 -16.49 13.95
C GLU A 420 -4.28 -16.43 15.24
N ASP A 421 -4.46 -17.57 15.92
CA ASP A 421 -5.21 -17.64 17.18
C ASP A 421 -4.51 -16.81 18.29
N LEU A 422 -3.17 -16.82 18.33
CA LEU A 422 -2.39 -16.01 19.25
C LEU A 422 -2.52 -14.52 18.92
N GLN A 423 -2.49 -14.14 17.66
CA GLN A 423 -2.71 -12.75 17.24
C GLN A 423 -4.11 -12.27 17.62
N GLU A 424 -5.16 -13.08 17.40
CA GLU A 424 -6.52 -12.75 17.84
C GLU A 424 -6.60 -12.58 19.36
N TYR A 425 -5.89 -13.43 20.12
CA TYR A 425 -5.82 -13.32 21.57
C TYR A 425 -5.16 -12.00 22.01
N ILE A 426 -4.03 -11.65 21.44
CA ILE A 426 -3.25 -10.45 21.75
C ILE A 426 -4.03 -9.18 21.42
N TRP A 427 -4.86 -9.18 20.37
CA TRP A 427 -5.67 -8.02 20.00
C TRP A 427 -6.75 -7.66 21.03
N VAL A 428 -7.25 -8.65 21.77
CA VAL A 428 -8.37 -8.44 22.70
C VAL A 428 -7.96 -8.54 24.17
N THR A 429 -6.73 -8.96 24.44
CA THR A 429 -6.22 -9.20 25.79
C THR A 429 -5.09 -8.22 26.10
N PRO A 430 -5.21 -7.38 27.13
CA PRO A 430 -4.12 -6.50 27.55
C PRO A 430 -2.85 -7.28 27.91
N ILE A 431 -1.71 -6.76 27.46
CA ILE A 431 -0.38 -7.31 27.77
C ILE A 431 0.29 -6.36 28.77
N ASP A 432 0.57 -6.87 29.96
CA ASP A 432 1.09 -6.07 31.07
C ASP A 432 2.37 -5.30 30.71
N ASP A 433 3.27 -5.91 29.95
CA ASP A 433 4.53 -5.29 29.52
C ASP A 433 4.32 -4.09 28.57
N LEU A 434 3.21 -4.04 27.84
CA LEU A 434 2.85 -2.94 26.93
C LEU A 434 2.02 -1.85 27.63
N VAL A 435 1.20 -2.21 28.59
CA VAL A 435 0.36 -1.25 29.37
C VAL A 435 1.21 -0.18 30.05
N ILE A 436 2.42 -0.51 30.45
CA ILE A 436 3.32 0.42 31.15
C ILE A 436 4.05 1.41 30.22
N LEU A 437 4.00 1.23 28.89
CA LEU A 437 4.76 2.03 27.93
C LEU A 437 4.10 3.36 27.58
N GLY A 438 2.78 3.46 27.77
CA GLY A 438 2.04 4.65 27.38
C GLY A 438 0.67 4.70 28.02
N HIS A 439 -0.11 5.70 27.63
CA HIS A 439 -1.48 5.87 28.12
C HIS A 439 -2.43 4.84 27.50
N HIS A 440 -2.21 4.52 26.23
CA HIS A 440 -2.92 3.51 25.45
C HIS A 440 -1.97 2.88 24.44
N TYR A 441 -2.27 1.66 24.01
CA TYR A 441 -1.57 1.01 22.91
C TYR A 441 -2.53 0.15 22.07
N ASP A 442 -2.24 0.04 20.78
CA ASP A 442 -2.92 -0.84 19.85
C ASP A 442 -1.92 -1.82 19.22
N VAL A 443 -2.22 -3.11 19.28
CA VAL A 443 -1.43 -4.11 18.58
C VAL A 443 -1.87 -4.21 17.13
N GLU A 444 -0.98 -3.96 16.20
CA GLU A 444 -1.26 -4.06 14.77
C GLU A 444 -1.20 -5.50 14.28
N ASN A 445 -0.09 -6.18 14.55
CA ASN A 445 0.12 -7.58 14.15
C ASN A 445 1.25 -8.23 14.95
N ILE A 446 1.39 -9.55 14.78
CA ILE A 446 2.58 -10.31 15.16
C ILE A 446 3.27 -10.83 13.90
N GLU A 447 4.60 -10.83 13.90
CA GLU A 447 5.42 -11.35 12.81
C GLU A 447 6.50 -12.30 13.31
N LYS A 448 7.15 -12.99 12.38
CA LYS A 448 8.27 -13.92 12.66
C LYS A 448 7.92 -14.99 13.69
N PHE A 449 6.64 -15.39 13.77
CA PHE A 449 6.19 -16.43 14.69
C PHE A 449 6.96 -17.73 14.47
N LYS A 450 7.55 -18.26 15.56
CA LYS A 450 8.34 -19.48 15.54
C LYS A 450 8.07 -20.29 16.81
N VAL A 451 7.74 -21.56 16.64
CA VAL A 451 7.67 -22.50 17.76
C VAL A 451 9.08 -22.86 18.19
N GLU A 452 9.47 -22.48 19.41
CA GLU A 452 10.78 -22.78 19.97
C GLU A 452 10.85 -24.18 20.57
N SER A 453 9.78 -24.60 21.22
CA SER A 453 9.67 -25.95 21.79
C SER A 453 8.23 -26.34 22.05
N TYR A 454 7.96 -27.63 22.10
CA TYR A 454 6.69 -28.15 22.57
C TYR A 454 6.87 -29.43 23.40
N LYS A 455 5.94 -29.66 24.34
CA LYS A 455 5.86 -30.88 25.13
C LYS A 455 4.49 -31.50 24.98
N LYS A 456 4.45 -32.79 24.74
CA LYS A 456 3.22 -33.57 24.65
C LYS A 456 2.78 -34.02 26.02
N GLY A 457 1.56 -33.63 26.43
CA GLY A 457 0.83 -34.18 27.56
C GLY A 457 -0.24 -35.19 27.13
N ILE A 458 -1.15 -35.52 28.02
CA ILE A 458 -2.32 -36.36 27.71
C ILE A 458 -3.39 -35.43 27.08
N GLU A 459 -3.63 -35.59 25.76
CA GLU A 459 -4.59 -34.80 24.97
C GLU A 459 -4.30 -33.27 24.92
N VAL A 460 -3.08 -32.85 25.29
CA VAL A 460 -2.66 -31.47 25.32
C VAL A 460 -1.22 -31.34 24.86
N TYR A 461 -0.89 -30.20 24.21
CA TYR A 461 0.49 -29.78 23.97
C TYR A 461 0.75 -28.44 24.71
N GLU A 462 1.83 -28.41 25.49
CA GLU A 462 2.41 -27.16 25.98
C GLU A 462 3.37 -26.64 24.91
N VAL A 463 3.14 -25.42 24.40
CA VAL A 463 3.92 -24.81 23.32
C VAL A 463 4.57 -23.53 23.82
N LYS A 464 5.87 -23.36 23.49
CA LYS A 464 6.59 -22.09 23.62
C LYS A 464 6.90 -21.57 22.23
N ALA A 465 6.57 -20.30 21.99
CA ALA A 465 6.81 -19.62 20.73
C ALA A 465 7.46 -18.25 20.95
N SER A 466 8.27 -17.84 19.99
CA SER A 466 8.81 -16.48 19.87
C SER A 466 8.20 -15.79 18.67
N PHE A 467 8.07 -14.47 18.73
CA PHE A 467 7.54 -13.63 17.66
C PHE A 467 7.91 -12.17 17.91
N ASP A 468 7.73 -11.33 16.90
CA ASP A 468 7.79 -9.89 17.05
C ASP A 468 6.37 -9.34 17.08
N VAL A 469 6.09 -8.42 18.02
CA VAL A 469 4.81 -7.72 18.13
C VAL A 469 4.98 -6.28 17.64
N TYR A 470 4.10 -5.84 16.74
CA TYR A 470 4.03 -4.48 16.21
C TYR A 470 2.93 -3.72 16.93
N VAL A 471 3.31 -2.61 17.55
CA VAL A 471 2.45 -1.87 18.48
C VAL A 471 2.48 -0.38 18.17
N ASN A 472 1.31 0.24 18.16
CA ASN A 472 1.15 1.69 18.25
C ASN A 472 1.02 2.09 19.73
N ILE A 473 1.91 2.91 20.24
CA ILE A 473 1.94 3.39 21.64
C ILE A 473 1.56 4.86 21.65
N TYR A 474 0.58 5.22 22.46
CA TYR A 474 0.07 6.58 22.66
C TYR A 474 0.48 7.10 24.02
N LEU A 475 1.25 8.19 24.07
CA LEU A 475 1.79 8.75 25.32
C LEU A 475 0.82 9.70 26.02
N ASP A 476 -0.16 10.26 25.31
CA ASP A 476 -1.13 11.21 25.85
C ASP A 476 -2.54 10.92 25.33
N ASN A 477 -3.56 11.30 26.13
CA ASN A 477 -5.00 11.14 25.80
C ASN A 477 -5.48 12.09 24.69
N GLU A 478 -4.79 13.21 24.48
CA GLU A 478 -5.19 14.24 23.52
C GLU A 478 -4.50 14.11 22.16
N ASP A 479 -3.48 13.27 22.07
CA ASP A 479 -2.68 13.09 20.87
C ASP A 479 -2.99 11.74 20.20
N ASP A 480 -3.74 11.76 19.08
CA ASP A 480 -3.94 10.59 18.19
C ASP A 480 -2.64 10.13 17.49
N THR A 481 -1.47 10.59 17.94
CA THR A 481 -0.17 10.25 17.37
C THR A 481 0.50 9.13 18.16
N GLY A 482 0.26 7.90 17.74
CA GLY A 482 0.99 6.74 18.27
C GLY A 482 2.38 6.59 17.63
N PHE A 483 3.30 6.01 18.40
CA PHE A 483 4.60 5.57 17.91
C PHE A 483 4.51 4.11 17.49
N ASN A 484 4.85 3.81 16.23
CA ASN A 484 4.98 2.44 15.77
C ASN A 484 6.29 1.84 16.27
N MET A 485 6.20 0.77 17.05
CA MET A 485 7.36 0.04 17.56
C MET A 485 7.20 -1.46 17.36
N GLU A 486 8.33 -2.13 17.16
CA GLU A 486 8.47 -3.58 17.06
C GLU A 486 9.22 -4.07 18.30
N PHE A 487 8.63 -5.02 19.01
CA PHE A 487 9.22 -5.63 20.19
C PHE A 487 9.31 -7.15 20.05
N PRO A 488 10.44 -7.76 20.40
CA PRO A 488 10.52 -9.21 20.55
C PRO A 488 9.61 -9.69 21.68
N ALA A 489 8.91 -10.79 21.47
CA ALA A 489 7.98 -11.36 22.42
C ALA A 489 8.07 -12.88 22.47
N GLU A 490 7.70 -13.46 23.61
CA GLU A 490 7.55 -14.89 23.81
C GLU A 490 6.16 -15.21 24.33
N ALA A 491 5.62 -16.36 23.93
CA ALA A 491 4.38 -16.87 24.49
C ALA A 491 4.54 -18.32 24.94
N THR A 492 3.86 -18.65 26.05
CA THR A 492 3.64 -20.04 26.49
C THR A 492 2.15 -20.29 26.50
N MET A 493 1.70 -21.40 25.92
CA MET A 493 0.29 -21.70 25.73
C MET A 493 0.03 -23.21 25.71
N LEU A 494 -1.20 -23.60 26.01
CA LEU A 494 -1.67 -24.96 25.89
C LEU A 494 -2.54 -25.10 24.63
N LEU A 495 -2.40 -26.22 23.93
CA LEU A 495 -3.25 -26.63 22.83
C LEU A 495 -4.02 -27.86 23.26
N ASP A 496 -5.33 -27.74 23.41
CA ASP A 496 -6.22 -28.84 23.74
C ASP A 496 -6.65 -29.59 22.49
N LYS A 497 -6.82 -30.89 22.62
CA LYS A 497 -7.31 -31.74 21.53
C LYS A 497 -8.81 -31.51 21.32
N GLY A 498 -9.17 -30.87 20.23
CA GLY A 498 -10.53 -30.67 19.78
C GLY A 498 -10.91 -31.57 18.60
N GLY A 499 -11.21 -32.84 18.85
CA GLY A 499 -11.48 -33.82 17.79
C GLY A 499 -10.21 -34.24 17.06
N ASP A 500 -10.09 -33.92 15.75
CA ASP A 500 -8.90 -34.22 14.94
C ASP A 500 -7.88 -33.08 14.90
N GLU A 501 -8.17 -31.95 15.56
CA GLU A 501 -7.35 -30.72 15.56
C GLU A 501 -6.97 -30.34 16.99
N TYR A 502 -5.89 -29.54 17.14
CA TYR A 502 -5.50 -28.91 18.39
C TYR A 502 -5.93 -27.45 18.38
N ILE A 503 -6.62 -27.02 19.46
CA ILE A 503 -7.21 -25.69 19.62
C ILE A 503 -6.49 -24.97 20.75
N LEU A 504 -6.19 -23.69 20.56
CA LEU A 504 -5.57 -22.86 21.59
C LEU A 504 -6.51 -22.69 22.79
N ASP A 505 -6.07 -23.15 23.97
CA ASP A 505 -6.69 -22.75 25.22
C ASP A 505 -6.31 -21.31 25.56
N ARG A 506 -7.20 -20.36 25.27
CA ARG A 506 -6.98 -18.94 25.49
C ARG A 506 -6.71 -18.57 26.96
N ASN A 507 -7.18 -19.36 27.91
CA ASN A 507 -6.94 -19.11 29.34
C ASN A 507 -5.52 -19.50 29.77
N SER A 508 -4.84 -20.32 28.99
CA SER A 508 -3.48 -20.76 29.27
C SER A 508 -2.40 -19.83 28.72
N VAL A 509 -2.76 -18.90 27.83
CA VAL A 509 -1.82 -18.05 27.12
C VAL A 509 -1.14 -17.06 28.07
N LYS A 510 0.18 -17.10 28.08
CA LYS A 510 1.04 -16.13 28.78
C LYS A 510 1.97 -15.52 27.77
N VAL A 511 1.87 -14.22 27.58
CA VAL A 511 2.72 -13.44 26.68
C VAL A 511 3.65 -12.57 27.51
N SER A 512 4.92 -12.51 27.12
CA SER A 512 5.90 -11.58 27.66
C SER A 512 6.57 -10.83 26.49
N VAL A 513 6.63 -9.52 26.60
CA VAL A 513 7.18 -8.62 25.58
C VAL A 513 8.44 -7.95 26.14
N ASN A 514 9.55 -8.04 25.38
CA ASN A 514 10.78 -7.34 25.75
C ASN A 514 10.71 -5.90 25.25
N THR A 515 10.46 -4.99 26.18
CA THR A 515 10.29 -3.55 25.94
C THR A 515 11.56 -2.73 26.15
N ASP A 516 12.73 -3.34 26.38
CA ASP A 516 14.01 -2.65 26.62
C ASP A 516 14.34 -1.60 25.55
N LYS A 517 13.96 -1.87 24.31
CA LYS A 517 14.18 -0.97 23.18
C LYS A 517 13.39 0.35 23.27
N PHE A 518 12.33 0.40 24.07
CA PHE A 518 11.54 1.62 24.28
C PHE A 518 12.29 2.66 25.11
N TYR A 519 13.20 2.23 25.97
CA TYR A 519 13.96 3.07 26.90
C TYR A 519 15.36 3.45 26.40
N GLN A 520 15.74 3.01 25.20
CA GLN A 520 17.01 3.34 24.54
C GLN A 520 16.84 4.48 23.54
#